data_63701a9f6723569ebef7a36b08d5980b
#
_entry.id   63701a9f6723569ebef7a36b08d5980b
#
_cell.length_a   1.000
_cell.length_b   1.000
_cell.length_c   1.000
_cell.angle_alpha   90.00
_cell.angle_beta   90.00
_cell.angle_gamma   90.00
#
_symmetry.space_group_name_H-M   'P 1'
#
loop_
_entity.id
_entity.type
_entity.pdbx_description
1 polymer ?
#
loop_
_entity_poly.entity_id
_entity_poly.type
_entity_poly.pdbx_seq_one_letter_code
_entity_poly.pdbx_strand_id
1 'polypeptide(L)'
;MTAPVVSLEVHPVVRELGERFSEAGHALYLVGGNVRDAFLHREHGDFDLATDAHPHETLRVLRGWSDRHYLQGVRFGTVGALKDGHVVEITTFRQEVYPDDERKPGVTFAREIETDLSRRDFTINAMAVRLPDGEFVDPFGGVRDLAGKHIDTPLDPEVSFSDDPLRMLRAARFSSSLGFVPAPRVIEAMSAMRERLRIVSAERIQAEMDKLLVGPHVKNGLRLMVETGLAEEFLPEVPALRLEQDPVHRHKDVLEHTYAVVEKCQPDPVLRMAALLHDIGKPATKEITPDGVQFHHHEVVGARMARERLQALRYPAAVIEEVSKLVELHLRFHSYEEWSDGAVRRYVRDAGHLLDFLNQLTRADCTTRNAAKAKRFAQLQDELEERIASLAEQENLDALRPALDGNRVMELLDLPPGPVVGEALSYLMELRMERGPIPEDEAEELLRAWAAERP
;
A
#
# COMPACT_ATOMS: atom_id res chain seq x y z
N MET A 1 21.44 -22.03 -31.41
CA MET A 1 20.22 -22.54 -30.75
C MET A 1 19.11 -21.61 -31.19
N THR A 2 18.15 -22.09 -31.97
CA THR A 2 16.99 -21.31 -32.41
C THR A 2 16.18 -20.92 -31.17
N ALA A 3 15.89 -19.62 -31.01
CA ALA A 3 15.02 -19.12 -29.95
C ALA A 3 13.68 -19.89 -29.99
N PRO A 4 13.11 -20.26 -28.84
CA PRO A 4 11.80 -20.86 -28.83
C PRO A 4 10.82 -19.92 -29.53
N VAL A 5 10.04 -20.45 -30.49
CA VAL A 5 8.94 -19.71 -31.11
C VAL A 5 7.88 -19.56 -30.04
N VAL A 6 7.91 -18.45 -29.33
CA VAL A 6 6.89 -18.09 -28.35
C VAL A 6 5.78 -17.41 -29.12
N SER A 7 4.69 -18.10 -29.37
CA SER A 7 3.46 -17.51 -29.89
C SER A 7 2.69 -16.92 -28.73
N LEU A 8 2.86 -15.63 -28.48
CA LEU A 8 2.01 -14.88 -27.56
C LEU A 8 0.68 -14.58 -28.27
N GLU A 9 -0.41 -14.88 -27.61
CA GLU A 9 -1.74 -14.54 -28.11
C GLU A 9 -1.94 -13.03 -27.98
N VAL A 10 -1.91 -12.34 -29.12
CA VAL A 10 -2.05 -10.87 -29.19
C VAL A 10 -3.54 -10.53 -29.23
N HIS A 11 -3.98 -9.67 -28.32
CA HIS A 11 -5.36 -9.19 -28.25
C HIS A 11 -5.80 -8.54 -29.59
N PRO A 12 -7.04 -8.79 -30.09
CA PRO A 12 -7.49 -8.31 -31.39
C PRO A 12 -7.34 -6.78 -31.58
N VAL A 13 -7.66 -5.97 -30.56
CA VAL A 13 -7.52 -4.50 -30.55
C VAL A 13 -6.08 -4.09 -30.85
N VAL A 14 -5.11 -4.76 -30.23
CA VAL A 14 -3.69 -4.45 -30.40
C VAL A 14 -3.15 -4.93 -31.76
N ARG A 15 -3.68 -6.06 -32.24
CA ARG A 15 -3.33 -6.58 -33.58
C ARG A 15 -3.81 -5.64 -34.69
N GLU A 16 -5.09 -5.20 -34.63
CA GLU A 16 -5.65 -4.22 -35.57
C GLU A 16 -4.82 -2.94 -35.59
N LEU A 17 -4.41 -2.46 -34.41
CA LEU A 17 -3.57 -1.28 -34.32
C LEU A 17 -2.19 -1.52 -34.97
N GLY A 18 -1.60 -2.70 -34.81
CA GLY A 18 -0.36 -3.10 -35.46
C GLY A 18 -0.45 -3.06 -36.98
N GLU A 19 -1.56 -3.55 -37.56
CA GLU A 19 -1.82 -3.48 -39.01
C GLU A 19 -1.87 -2.03 -39.49
N ARG A 20 -2.57 -1.15 -38.78
CA ARG A 20 -2.66 0.28 -39.13
C ARG A 20 -1.32 1.02 -39.08
N PHE A 21 -0.47 0.72 -38.08
CA PHE A 21 0.87 1.28 -38.00
C PHE A 21 1.75 0.78 -39.15
N SER A 22 1.68 -0.51 -39.45
CA SER A 22 2.38 -1.11 -40.59
C SER A 22 1.97 -0.49 -41.93
N GLU A 23 0.67 -0.28 -42.18
CA GLU A 23 0.14 0.41 -43.37
C GLU A 23 0.64 1.86 -43.45
N ALA A 24 0.84 2.52 -42.30
CA ALA A 24 1.40 3.87 -42.23
C ALA A 24 2.93 3.92 -42.36
N GLY A 25 3.61 2.77 -42.47
CA GLY A 25 5.04 2.64 -42.61
C GLY A 25 5.81 2.74 -41.28
N HIS A 26 5.14 2.49 -40.14
CA HIS A 26 5.72 2.55 -38.81
C HIS A 26 5.74 1.17 -38.13
N ALA A 27 6.75 0.94 -37.31
CA ALA A 27 6.82 -0.22 -36.45
C ALA A 27 6.02 0.01 -35.16
N LEU A 28 5.35 -1.03 -34.68
CA LEU A 28 4.64 -1.02 -33.40
C LEU A 28 4.97 -2.31 -32.62
N TYR A 29 5.23 -2.16 -31.33
CA TYR A 29 5.56 -3.27 -30.44
C TYR A 29 4.69 -3.23 -29.18
N LEU A 30 4.19 -4.39 -28.77
CA LEU A 30 3.72 -4.61 -27.41
C LEU A 30 4.93 -4.76 -26.48
N VAL A 31 4.96 -4.06 -25.34
CA VAL A 31 6.17 -3.94 -24.52
C VAL A 31 5.91 -4.06 -23.03
N GLY A 32 6.97 -4.24 -22.27
CA GLY A 32 6.94 -4.05 -20.82
C GLY A 32 6.16 -5.09 -20.05
N GLY A 33 5.34 -4.61 -19.13
CA GLY A 33 4.51 -5.45 -18.25
C GLY A 33 3.59 -6.39 -19.00
N ASN A 34 3.04 -5.96 -20.12
CA ASN A 34 2.14 -6.77 -20.94
C ASN A 34 2.82 -8.06 -21.46
N VAL A 35 4.06 -7.94 -21.94
CA VAL A 35 4.83 -9.10 -22.44
C VAL A 35 5.17 -10.03 -21.28
N ARG A 36 5.70 -9.49 -20.17
CA ARG A 36 6.03 -10.27 -18.97
C ARG A 36 4.83 -11.05 -18.46
N ASP A 37 3.69 -10.37 -18.32
CA ASP A 37 2.52 -10.96 -17.67
C ASP A 37 1.80 -11.95 -18.59
N ALA A 38 1.91 -11.78 -19.92
CA ALA A 38 1.50 -12.81 -20.88
C ALA A 38 2.27 -14.12 -20.67
N PHE A 39 3.59 -14.08 -20.43
CA PHE A 39 4.37 -15.27 -20.05
C PHE A 39 3.97 -15.84 -18.68
N LEU A 40 3.47 -15.01 -17.77
CA LEU A 40 3.00 -15.42 -16.44
C LEU A 40 1.52 -15.83 -16.43
N HIS A 41 0.84 -15.86 -17.59
CA HIS A 41 -0.59 -16.12 -17.73
C HIS A 41 -1.47 -15.22 -16.84
N ARG A 42 -1.09 -13.94 -16.77
CA ARG A 42 -1.86 -12.90 -16.06
C ARG A 42 -2.60 -12.03 -17.06
N GLU A 43 -3.84 -11.68 -16.75
CA GLU A 43 -4.64 -10.78 -17.58
C GLU A 43 -4.18 -9.33 -17.41
N HIS A 44 -4.30 -8.55 -18.49
CA HIS A 44 -4.05 -7.12 -18.52
C HIS A 44 -5.29 -6.37 -19.01
N GLY A 45 -5.58 -5.22 -18.34
CA GLY A 45 -6.63 -4.29 -18.80
C GLY A 45 -6.12 -3.25 -19.80
N ASP A 46 -4.86 -2.84 -19.68
CA ASP A 46 -4.24 -1.73 -20.41
C ASP A 46 -3.08 -2.24 -21.26
N PHE A 47 -2.85 -1.63 -22.41
CA PHE A 47 -1.79 -2.02 -23.34
C PHE A 47 -0.71 -0.95 -23.44
N ASP A 48 0.54 -1.33 -23.10
CA ASP A 48 1.73 -0.52 -23.29
C ASP A 48 2.37 -0.86 -24.65
N LEU A 49 2.43 0.11 -25.52
CA LEU A 49 3.01 -0.02 -26.86
C LEU A 49 4.17 0.95 -27.06
N ALA A 50 5.12 0.53 -27.90
CA ALA A 50 6.23 1.37 -28.31
C ALA A 50 6.33 1.41 -29.85
N THR A 51 6.70 2.56 -30.44
CA THR A 51 6.73 2.79 -31.87
C THR A 51 7.88 3.73 -32.29
N ASP A 52 8.32 3.64 -33.55
CA ASP A 52 9.23 4.62 -34.16
C ASP A 52 8.47 5.89 -34.65
N ALA A 53 7.14 5.87 -34.69
CA ALA A 53 6.32 7.02 -35.07
C ALA A 53 6.43 8.14 -34.01
N HIS A 54 6.59 9.38 -34.46
CA HIS A 54 6.47 10.54 -33.57
C HIS A 54 5.01 10.76 -33.11
N PRO A 55 4.78 11.46 -31.98
CA PRO A 55 3.44 11.63 -31.44
C PRO A 55 2.41 12.18 -32.43
N HIS A 56 2.82 13.08 -33.33
CA HIS A 56 1.92 13.63 -34.35
C HIS A 56 1.56 12.61 -35.45
N GLU A 57 2.43 11.64 -35.71
CA GLU A 57 2.20 10.52 -36.64
C GLU A 57 1.31 9.47 -35.98
N THR A 58 1.59 9.13 -34.73
CA THR A 58 0.70 8.29 -33.88
C THR A 58 -0.73 8.83 -33.86
N LEU A 59 -0.92 10.12 -33.65
CA LEU A 59 -2.25 10.75 -33.67
C LEU A 59 -2.92 10.64 -35.05
N ARG A 60 -2.16 10.64 -36.14
CA ARG A 60 -2.74 10.43 -37.50
C ARG A 60 -3.24 9.00 -37.67
N VAL A 61 -2.48 8.00 -37.22
CA VAL A 61 -2.86 6.58 -37.28
C VAL A 61 -4.09 6.29 -36.42
N LEU A 62 -4.18 6.89 -35.22
CA LEU A 62 -5.32 6.73 -34.30
C LEU A 62 -6.61 7.38 -34.80
N ARG A 63 -6.53 8.29 -35.79
CA ARG A 63 -7.70 9.01 -36.29
C ARG A 63 -8.71 8.04 -36.93
N GLY A 64 -9.94 8.03 -36.42
CA GLY A 64 -11.01 7.14 -36.85
C GLY A 64 -10.88 5.68 -36.36
N TRP A 65 -9.89 5.37 -35.51
CA TRP A 65 -9.76 4.10 -34.85
C TRP A 65 -10.14 4.19 -33.37
N SER A 66 -9.58 5.16 -32.64
CA SER A 66 -9.81 5.31 -31.20
C SER A 66 -11.15 6.00 -30.91
N ASP A 67 -11.81 5.59 -29.83
CA ASP A 67 -13.02 6.23 -29.29
C ASP A 67 -12.66 7.59 -28.66
N ARG A 68 -11.52 7.64 -27.98
CA ARG A 68 -10.93 8.85 -27.38
C ARG A 68 -9.40 8.76 -27.41
N HIS A 69 -8.74 9.92 -27.36
CA HIS A 69 -7.29 9.99 -27.17
C HIS A 69 -6.90 11.01 -26.10
N TYR A 70 -5.78 10.79 -25.45
CA TYR A 70 -5.27 11.59 -24.34
C TYR A 70 -3.87 12.10 -24.67
N LEU A 71 -3.62 13.39 -24.41
CA LEU A 71 -2.40 14.08 -24.81
C LEU A 71 -1.47 14.43 -23.62
N GLN A 72 -1.80 13.98 -22.41
CA GLN A 72 -1.06 14.34 -21.20
C GLN A 72 0.43 13.96 -21.25
N GLY A 73 0.77 12.87 -21.96
CA GLY A 73 2.14 12.37 -22.12
C GLY A 73 2.90 12.85 -23.37
N VAL A 74 2.28 13.63 -24.27
CA VAL A 74 2.84 13.97 -25.61
C VAL A 74 4.21 14.63 -25.54
N ARG A 75 4.47 15.47 -24.54
CA ARG A 75 5.81 16.08 -24.33
C ARG A 75 6.91 15.05 -24.06
N PHE A 76 6.53 13.87 -23.61
CA PHE A 76 7.41 12.76 -23.30
C PHE A 76 7.34 11.64 -24.35
N GLY A 77 6.67 11.91 -25.47
CA GLY A 77 6.51 10.95 -26.55
C GLY A 77 5.35 9.98 -26.41
N THR A 78 4.48 10.11 -25.40
CA THR A 78 3.38 9.16 -25.15
C THR A 78 2.03 9.75 -25.59
N VAL A 79 1.27 8.96 -26.33
CA VAL A 79 -0.12 9.23 -26.74
C VAL A 79 -1.00 8.11 -26.13
N GLY A 80 -1.98 8.48 -25.32
CA GLY A 80 -2.97 7.55 -24.82
C GLY A 80 -4.20 7.48 -25.71
N ALA A 81 -4.81 6.32 -25.85
CA ALA A 81 -6.07 6.09 -26.57
C ALA A 81 -6.99 5.14 -25.81
N LEU A 82 -8.29 5.27 -25.99
CA LEU A 82 -9.31 4.33 -25.56
C LEU A 82 -9.93 3.67 -26.78
N LYS A 83 -10.04 2.35 -26.77
CA LYS A 83 -10.68 1.57 -27.83
C LYS A 83 -11.41 0.37 -27.23
N ASP A 84 -12.71 0.26 -27.49
CA ASP A 84 -13.56 -0.85 -27.03
C ASP A 84 -13.40 -1.16 -25.52
N GLY A 85 -13.27 -0.11 -24.70
CA GLY A 85 -13.09 -0.21 -23.24
C GLY A 85 -11.65 -0.44 -22.78
N HIS A 86 -10.68 -0.64 -23.69
CA HIS A 86 -9.27 -0.83 -23.36
C HIS A 86 -8.49 0.49 -23.47
N VAL A 87 -7.66 0.77 -22.49
CA VAL A 87 -6.69 1.87 -22.54
C VAL A 87 -5.43 1.38 -23.26
N VAL A 88 -4.96 2.18 -24.20
CA VAL A 88 -3.75 1.90 -24.98
C VAL A 88 -2.81 3.09 -24.84
N GLU A 89 -1.60 2.87 -24.33
CA GLU A 89 -0.53 3.87 -24.24
C GLU A 89 0.55 3.59 -25.28
N ILE A 90 0.76 4.53 -26.20
CA ILE A 90 1.71 4.39 -27.30
C ILE A 90 2.83 5.40 -27.09
N THR A 91 4.04 4.90 -26.85
CA THR A 91 5.23 5.73 -26.60
C THR A 91 6.19 5.64 -27.78
N THR A 92 6.61 6.78 -28.31
CA THR A 92 7.69 6.85 -29.30
C THR A 92 8.98 6.34 -28.68
N PHE A 93 9.74 5.49 -29.40
CA PHE A 93 11.06 5.04 -28.93
C PHE A 93 11.91 6.23 -28.52
N ARG A 94 12.49 6.14 -27.35
CA ARG A 94 13.27 7.25 -26.81
C ARG A 94 14.52 6.76 -26.09
N GLN A 95 15.53 7.62 -26.11
CA GLN A 95 16.68 7.56 -25.23
C GLN A 95 16.55 8.70 -24.23
N GLU A 96 16.71 8.40 -22.97
CA GLU A 96 16.74 9.42 -21.91
C GLU A 96 18.16 9.96 -21.81
N VAL A 97 18.30 11.27 -21.92
CA VAL A 97 19.58 11.96 -21.69
C VAL A 97 19.41 12.79 -20.43
N TYR A 98 20.14 12.44 -19.40
CA TYR A 98 20.18 13.21 -18.15
C TYR A 98 21.36 14.18 -18.21
N PRO A 99 21.13 15.49 -18.40
CA PRO A 99 22.19 16.47 -18.21
C PRO A 99 22.62 16.47 -16.75
N ASP A 100 23.90 16.62 -16.49
CA ASP A 100 24.42 16.71 -15.14
C ASP A 100 23.61 17.75 -14.33
N ASP A 101 23.04 17.33 -13.20
CA ASP A 101 22.27 18.13 -12.23
C ASP A 101 20.84 18.59 -12.62
N GLU A 102 20.25 18.24 -13.74
CA GLU A 102 18.85 18.58 -14.01
C GLU A 102 17.87 17.45 -13.69
N ARG A 103 16.80 17.77 -12.93
CA ARG A 103 15.75 16.83 -12.51
C ARG A 103 14.82 16.35 -13.64
N LYS A 104 14.97 16.83 -14.85
CA LYS A 104 14.10 16.48 -15.99
C LYS A 104 14.95 15.94 -17.13
N PRO A 105 14.78 14.67 -17.51
CA PRO A 105 15.48 14.12 -18.65
C PRO A 105 15.08 14.86 -19.92
N GLY A 106 16.08 15.19 -20.74
CA GLY A 106 15.85 15.54 -22.14
C GLY A 106 15.41 14.27 -22.89
N VAL A 107 14.28 14.31 -23.59
CA VAL A 107 13.82 13.19 -24.41
C VAL A 107 14.43 13.33 -25.81
N THR A 108 15.26 12.37 -26.22
CA THR A 108 15.70 12.21 -27.59
C THR A 108 15.03 10.97 -28.17
N PHE A 109 14.38 11.11 -29.32
CA PHE A 109 13.70 9.97 -29.96
C PHE A 109 14.74 9.04 -30.61
N ALA A 110 14.56 7.73 -30.35
CA ALA A 110 15.36 6.67 -30.93
C ALA A 110 14.68 6.08 -32.19
N ARG A 111 15.40 5.31 -32.94
CA ARG A 111 14.86 4.62 -34.14
C ARG A 111 14.71 3.12 -33.95
N GLU A 112 15.42 2.55 -32.98
CA GLU A 112 15.49 1.13 -32.75
C GLU A 112 14.83 0.77 -31.42
N ILE A 113 14.09 -0.32 -31.42
CA ILE A 113 13.38 -0.83 -30.24
C ILE A 113 14.36 -1.21 -29.14
N GLU A 114 15.53 -1.74 -29.45
CA GLU A 114 16.57 -2.15 -28.50
C GLU A 114 17.02 -0.97 -27.64
N THR A 115 17.09 0.22 -28.22
CA THR A 115 17.42 1.46 -27.50
C THR A 115 16.31 1.80 -26.48
N ASP A 116 15.04 1.64 -26.84
CA ASP A 116 13.93 1.85 -25.91
C ASP A 116 13.92 0.79 -24.81
N LEU A 117 14.20 -0.47 -25.15
CA LEU A 117 14.24 -1.57 -24.18
C LEU A 117 15.41 -1.42 -23.20
N SER A 118 16.57 -0.91 -23.65
CA SER A 118 17.76 -0.77 -22.81
C SER A 118 17.58 0.18 -21.62
N ARG A 119 16.72 1.21 -21.75
CA ARG A 119 16.44 2.20 -20.71
C ARG A 119 15.39 1.76 -19.70
N ARG A 120 14.75 0.60 -19.90
CA ARG A 120 13.71 0.09 -18.98
C ARG A 120 14.32 -0.33 -17.66
N ASP A 121 13.45 -0.48 -16.65
CA ASP A 121 13.87 -0.76 -15.28
C ASP A 121 14.56 -2.13 -15.15
N PHE A 122 13.92 -3.20 -15.65
CA PHE A 122 14.41 -4.57 -15.49
C PHE A 122 14.26 -5.37 -16.78
N THR A 123 15.13 -6.39 -16.96
CA THR A 123 15.15 -7.28 -18.12
C THR A 123 13.79 -7.91 -18.38
N ILE A 124 13.08 -8.32 -17.31
CA ILE A 124 11.72 -8.90 -17.40
C ILE A 124 10.67 -7.93 -17.96
N ASN A 125 10.95 -6.64 -18.02
CA ASN A 125 10.12 -5.59 -18.62
C ASN A 125 10.76 -5.02 -19.90
N ALA A 126 11.94 -5.50 -20.27
CA ALA A 126 12.70 -5.08 -21.46
C ALA A 126 12.55 -6.09 -22.61
N MET A 127 11.35 -6.63 -22.76
CA MET A 127 10.95 -7.53 -23.84
C MET A 127 9.88 -6.87 -24.69
N ALA A 128 9.82 -7.24 -25.96
CA ALA A 128 8.84 -6.71 -26.90
C ALA A 128 8.29 -7.79 -27.84
N VAL A 129 7.07 -7.57 -28.36
CA VAL A 129 6.47 -8.35 -29.44
C VAL A 129 6.09 -7.40 -30.56
N ARG A 130 6.68 -7.59 -31.74
CA ARG A 130 6.37 -6.80 -32.92
C ARG A 130 4.96 -7.08 -33.42
N LEU A 131 4.28 -6.06 -33.84
CA LEU A 131 2.91 -6.14 -34.34
C LEU A 131 2.87 -5.73 -35.83
N PRO A 132 2.03 -6.42 -36.68
CA PRO A 132 1.14 -7.52 -36.33
C PRO A 132 1.81 -8.90 -36.35
N ASP A 133 3.08 -9.01 -36.75
CA ASP A 133 3.76 -10.25 -37.15
C ASP A 133 4.00 -11.22 -35.98
N GLY A 134 4.04 -10.71 -34.72
CA GLY A 134 4.29 -11.49 -33.53
C GLY A 134 5.76 -11.84 -33.30
N GLU A 135 6.70 -11.19 -33.99
CA GLU A 135 8.13 -11.38 -33.77
C GLU A 135 8.54 -10.98 -32.36
N PHE A 136 9.13 -11.92 -31.61
CA PHE A 136 9.56 -11.68 -30.24
C PHE A 136 10.99 -11.12 -30.17
N VAL A 137 11.17 -10.04 -29.39
CA VAL A 137 12.43 -9.31 -29.22
C VAL A 137 12.82 -9.31 -27.76
N ASP A 138 13.94 -9.95 -27.42
CA ASP A 138 14.49 -10.04 -26.05
C ASP A 138 16.02 -9.87 -26.07
N PRO A 139 16.52 -8.65 -26.25
CA PRO A 139 17.96 -8.39 -26.38
C PRO A 139 18.72 -8.52 -25.05
N PHE A 140 18.01 -8.48 -23.92
CA PHE A 140 18.61 -8.47 -22.58
C PHE A 140 18.37 -9.74 -21.76
N GLY A 141 17.74 -10.77 -22.35
CA GLY A 141 17.53 -12.06 -21.70
C GLY A 141 16.41 -12.06 -20.66
N GLY A 142 15.39 -11.24 -20.87
CA GLY A 142 14.23 -11.13 -19.97
C GLY A 142 13.48 -12.44 -19.75
N VAL A 143 13.35 -13.29 -20.80
CA VAL A 143 12.73 -14.64 -20.67
C VAL A 143 13.55 -15.53 -19.75
N ARG A 144 14.87 -15.49 -19.84
CA ARG A 144 15.76 -16.26 -18.96
C ARG A 144 15.58 -15.82 -17.50
N ASP A 145 15.54 -14.53 -17.24
CA ASP A 145 15.41 -13.98 -15.90
C ASP A 145 13.99 -14.22 -15.35
N LEU A 146 12.99 -14.17 -16.23
CA LEU A 146 11.60 -14.53 -15.88
C LEU A 146 11.49 -16.00 -15.45
N ALA A 147 12.07 -16.92 -16.23
CA ALA A 147 12.11 -18.34 -15.92
C ALA A 147 12.91 -18.65 -14.65
N GLY A 148 14.01 -17.92 -14.42
CA GLY A 148 14.83 -18.01 -13.21
C GLY A 148 14.26 -17.30 -12.00
N LYS A 149 13.17 -16.53 -12.17
CA LYS A 149 12.60 -15.66 -11.14
C LYS A 149 13.61 -14.63 -10.61
N HIS A 150 14.38 -14.05 -11.52
CA HIS A 150 15.36 -13.03 -11.21
C HIS A 150 14.88 -11.63 -11.60
N ILE A 151 15.36 -10.62 -10.87
CA ILE A 151 15.22 -9.20 -11.22
C ILE A 151 16.61 -8.71 -11.55
N ASP A 152 16.84 -8.36 -12.81
CA ASP A 152 18.11 -7.81 -13.27
C ASP A 152 17.86 -6.61 -14.19
N THR A 153 18.84 -5.73 -14.35
CA THR A 153 18.74 -4.53 -15.19
C THR A 153 19.29 -4.80 -16.61
N PRO A 154 18.70 -4.20 -17.68
CA PRO A 154 19.21 -4.33 -19.04
C PRO A 154 20.67 -3.86 -19.19
N LEU A 155 20.98 -2.73 -18.56
CA LEU A 155 22.31 -2.15 -18.48
C LEU A 155 22.90 -2.37 -17.08
N ASP A 156 24.06 -1.75 -16.84
CA ASP A 156 24.65 -1.72 -15.51
C ASP A 156 23.66 -1.12 -14.49
N PRO A 157 23.45 -1.76 -13.32
CA PRO A 157 22.52 -1.26 -12.31
C PRO A 157 22.82 0.16 -11.83
N GLU A 158 24.11 0.55 -11.75
CA GLU A 158 24.51 1.90 -11.34
C GLU A 158 24.05 2.95 -12.36
N VAL A 159 24.15 2.65 -13.66
CA VAL A 159 23.61 3.50 -14.73
C VAL A 159 22.10 3.59 -14.60
N SER A 160 21.42 2.44 -14.49
CA SER A 160 19.96 2.38 -14.38
C SER A 160 19.42 3.17 -13.18
N PHE A 161 20.07 3.07 -12.02
CA PHE A 161 19.66 3.78 -10.80
C PHE A 161 20.11 5.25 -10.77
N SER A 162 21.12 5.61 -11.57
CA SER A 162 21.44 7.01 -11.81
C SER A 162 20.37 7.71 -12.63
N ASP A 163 19.84 7.02 -13.63
CA ASP A 163 18.76 7.54 -14.47
C ASP A 163 17.46 7.74 -13.69
N ASP A 164 17.03 6.73 -12.95
CA ASP A 164 15.84 6.83 -12.08
C ASP A 164 16.05 6.04 -10.77
N PRO A 165 16.40 6.73 -9.67
CA PRO A 165 16.60 6.06 -8.37
C PRO A 165 15.37 5.32 -7.83
N LEU A 166 14.16 5.65 -8.30
CA LEU A 166 12.94 4.92 -7.90
C LEU A 166 12.99 3.46 -8.34
N ARG A 167 13.80 3.10 -9.34
CA ARG A 167 13.98 1.71 -9.79
C ARG A 167 14.48 0.80 -8.66
N MET A 168 15.24 1.32 -7.71
CA MET A 168 15.62 0.55 -6.50
C MET A 168 14.39 0.13 -5.69
N LEU A 169 13.45 1.05 -5.44
CA LEU A 169 12.21 0.71 -4.74
C LEU A 169 11.30 -0.19 -5.60
N ARG A 170 11.30 -0.02 -6.91
CA ARG A 170 10.61 -0.91 -7.84
C ARG A 170 11.15 -2.34 -7.80
N ALA A 171 12.46 -2.56 -7.59
CA ALA A 171 13.02 -3.90 -7.36
C ALA A 171 12.40 -4.56 -6.13
N ALA A 172 12.27 -3.83 -5.01
CA ALA A 172 11.60 -4.31 -3.82
C ALA A 172 10.10 -4.60 -4.07
N ARG A 173 9.42 -3.74 -4.82
CA ARG A 173 8.03 -3.98 -5.24
C ARG A 173 7.90 -5.25 -6.09
N PHE A 174 8.78 -5.48 -7.06
CA PHE A 174 8.73 -6.71 -7.87
C PHE A 174 9.07 -7.96 -7.05
N SER A 175 9.97 -7.87 -6.07
CA SER A 175 10.17 -8.94 -5.10
C SER A 175 8.89 -9.26 -4.31
N SER A 176 8.11 -8.23 -3.97
CA SER A 176 6.81 -8.40 -3.30
C SER A 176 5.74 -8.96 -4.25
N SER A 177 5.61 -8.42 -5.46
CA SER A 177 4.49 -8.74 -6.37
C SER A 177 4.69 -10.04 -7.16
N LEU A 178 5.94 -10.41 -7.47
CA LEU A 178 6.30 -11.56 -8.28
C LEU A 178 6.96 -12.68 -7.45
N GLY A 179 7.51 -12.37 -6.27
CA GLY A 179 8.32 -13.31 -5.49
C GLY A 179 9.71 -13.54 -6.10
N PHE A 180 10.18 -12.65 -6.94
CA PHE A 180 11.46 -12.74 -7.61
C PHE A 180 12.59 -12.18 -6.75
N VAL A 181 13.81 -12.66 -6.99
CA VAL A 181 15.01 -12.27 -6.25
C VAL A 181 15.90 -11.38 -7.13
N PRO A 182 16.29 -10.18 -6.68
CA PRO A 182 17.22 -9.36 -7.43
C PRO A 182 18.59 -10.05 -7.54
N ALA A 183 19.25 -9.86 -8.70
CA ALA A 183 20.61 -10.33 -8.92
C ALA A 183 21.57 -9.67 -7.90
N PRO A 184 22.67 -10.36 -7.50
CA PRO A 184 23.61 -9.81 -6.53
C PRO A 184 24.11 -8.40 -6.89
N ARG A 185 24.45 -8.14 -8.16
CA ARG A 185 24.88 -6.82 -8.65
C ARG A 185 23.81 -5.74 -8.46
N VAL A 186 22.52 -6.10 -8.57
CA VAL A 186 21.39 -5.19 -8.32
C VAL A 186 21.31 -4.84 -6.83
N ILE A 187 21.43 -5.83 -5.94
CA ILE A 187 21.43 -5.63 -4.47
C ILE A 187 22.61 -4.76 -4.03
N GLU A 188 23.79 -5.02 -4.57
CA GLU A 188 24.99 -4.22 -4.31
C GLU A 188 24.82 -2.77 -4.72
N ALA A 189 24.33 -2.52 -5.94
CA ALA A 189 24.04 -1.17 -6.44
C ALA A 189 22.93 -0.47 -5.63
N MET A 190 21.85 -1.19 -5.25
CA MET A 190 20.81 -0.65 -4.37
C MET A 190 21.42 -0.14 -3.05
N SER A 191 22.28 -0.92 -2.43
CA SER A 191 22.92 -0.56 -1.17
C SER A 191 23.88 0.62 -1.31
N ALA A 192 24.68 0.63 -2.39
CA ALA A 192 25.65 1.70 -2.66
C ALA A 192 25.00 3.04 -3.01
N MET A 193 23.85 3.00 -3.68
CA MET A 193 23.20 4.18 -4.26
C MET A 193 21.93 4.61 -3.51
N ARG A 194 21.59 3.98 -2.37
CA ARG A 194 20.34 4.21 -1.63
C ARG A 194 20.02 5.69 -1.37
N GLU A 195 21.05 6.49 -1.07
CA GLU A 195 20.88 7.93 -0.78
C GLU A 195 20.31 8.73 -1.96
N ARG A 196 20.48 8.24 -3.20
CA ARG A 196 19.87 8.88 -4.37
C ARG A 196 18.34 8.83 -4.35
N LEU A 197 17.74 7.96 -3.54
CA LEU A 197 16.28 7.93 -3.39
C LEU A 197 15.72 9.25 -2.83
N ARG A 198 16.54 10.05 -2.13
CA ARG A 198 16.15 11.36 -1.57
C ARG A 198 15.73 12.38 -2.63
N ILE A 199 16.16 12.23 -3.89
CA ILE A 199 15.75 13.14 -4.97
C ILE A 199 14.38 12.76 -5.57
N VAL A 200 13.88 11.57 -5.28
CA VAL A 200 12.56 11.11 -5.76
C VAL A 200 11.45 11.78 -4.96
N SER A 201 10.39 12.18 -5.65
CA SER A 201 9.25 12.80 -4.96
C SER A 201 8.52 11.81 -4.04
N ALA A 202 7.99 12.32 -2.93
CA ALA A 202 7.29 11.53 -1.94
C ALA A 202 6.09 10.78 -2.54
N GLU A 203 5.38 11.40 -3.48
CA GLU A 203 4.22 10.81 -4.17
C GLU A 203 4.61 9.58 -5.00
N ARG A 204 5.79 9.60 -5.65
CA ARG A 204 6.29 8.45 -6.40
C ARG A 204 6.69 7.31 -5.45
N ILE A 205 7.32 7.63 -4.32
CA ILE A 205 7.65 6.65 -3.27
C ILE A 205 6.38 6.03 -2.70
N GLN A 206 5.38 6.86 -2.35
CA GLN A 206 4.07 6.41 -1.88
C GLN A 206 3.44 5.39 -2.86
N ALA A 207 3.35 5.75 -4.14
CA ALA A 207 2.72 4.90 -5.15
C ALA A 207 3.41 3.53 -5.32
N GLU A 208 4.73 3.45 -5.16
CA GLU A 208 5.46 2.17 -5.19
C GLU A 208 5.29 1.39 -3.88
N MET A 209 5.20 2.08 -2.73
CA MET A 209 4.94 1.45 -1.43
C MET A 209 3.55 0.81 -1.38
N ASP A 210 2.52 1.50 -1.87
CA ASP A 210 1.15 0.96 -1.91
C ASP A 210 1.10 -0.34 -2.74
N LYS A 211 1.77 -0.36 -3.90
CA LYS A 211 1.89 -1.55 -4.75
C LYS A 211 2.73 -2.67 -4.09
N LEU A 212 3.77 -2.31 -3.34
CA LEU A 212 4.60 -3.27 -2.61
C LEU A 212 3.78 -3.94 -1.50
N LEU A 213 3.03 -3.16 -0.73
CA LEU A 213 2.26 -3.65 0.41
C LEU A 213 1.18 -4.66 0.01
N VAL A 214 0.54 -4.49 -1.14
CA VAL A 214 -0.50 -5.44 -1.61
C VAL A 214 0.04 -6.68 -2.30
N GLY A 215 1.35 -6.79 -2.46
CA GLY A 215 1.97 -7.95 -3.09
C GLY A 215 1.80 -9.24 -2.29
N PRO A 216 1.67 -10.40 -2.96
CA PRO A 216 1.52 -11.70 -2.31
C PRO A 216 2.77 -12.17 -1.56
N HIS A 217 3.95 -11.60 -1.87
CA HIS A 217 5.23 -11.88 -1.22
C HIS A 217 5.76 -10.65 -0.51
N VAL A 218 4.89 -9.90 0.17
CA VAL A 218 5.19 -8.60 0.78
C VAL A 218 6.42 -8.61 1.69
N LYS A 219 6.61 -9.69 2.42
CA LYS A 219 7.78 -9.89 3.29
C LYS A 219 9.11 -9.81 2.53
N ASN A 220 9.18 -10.35 1.30
CA ASN A 220 10.39 -10.29 0.49
C ASN A 220 10.74 -8.85 0.12
N GLY A 221 9.76 -8.06 -0.32
CA GLY A 221 9.94 -6.65 -0.65
C GLY A 221 10.36 -5.80 0.55
N LEU A 222 9.69 -5.96 1.70
CA LEU A 222 10.01 -5.26 2.94
C LEU A 222 11.42 -5.60 3.42
N ARG A 223 11.78 -6.89 3.42
CA ARG A 223 13.11 -7.33 3.82
C ARG A 223 14.19 -6.73 2.92
N LEU A 224 13.99 -6.78 1.61
CA LEU A 224 14.95 -6.20 0.64
C LEU A 224 15.17 -4.71 0.89
N MET A 225 14.12 -3.93 1.13
CA MET A 225 14.26 -2.49 1.44
C MET A 225 15.11 -2.25 2.70
N VAL A 226 14.92 -3.07 3.74
CA VAL A 226 15.65 -2.90 5.01
C VAL A 226 17.09 -3.41 4.89
N GLU A 227 17.31 -4.53 4.21
CA GLU A 227 18.66 -5.13 4.06
C GLU A 227 19.56 -4.27 3.16
N THR A 228 19.01 -3.58 2.17
CA THR A 228 19.75 -2.66 1.30
C THR A 228 19.90 -1.25 1.87
N GLY A 229 19.26 -0.94 3.00
CA GLY A 229 19.25 0.38 3.60
C GLY A 229 18.31 1.40 2.90
N LEU A 230 17.55 0.98 1.89
CA LEU A 230 16.60 1.88 1.23
C LEU A 230 15.53 2.43 2.18
N ALA A 231 15.06 1.60 3.11
CA ALA A 231 14.04 2.02 4.08
C ALA A 231 14.53 3.17 4.98
N GLU A 232 15.84 3.26 5.26
CA GLU A 232 16.45 4.34 6.05
C GLU A 232 16.22 5.72 5.42
N GLU A 233 16.08 5.80 4.09
CA GLU A 233 15.99 7.04 3.35
C GLU A 233 14.59 7.69 3.37
N PHE A 234 13.54 6.91 3.61
CA PHE A 234 12.16 7.44 3.59
C PHE A 234 11.23 6.89 4.69
N LEU A 235 11.59 5.78 5.33
CA LEU A 235 10.80 5.09 6.37
C LEU A 235 11.72 4.53 7.48
N PRO A 236 12.60 5.36 8.10
CA PRO A 236 13.63 4.91 9.04
C PRO A 236 13.08 4.25 10.31
N GLU A 237 11.81 4.45 10.63
CA GLU A 237 11.14 3.83 11.77
C GLU A 237 11.10 2.31 11.64
N VAL A 238 11.01 1.77 10.41
CA VAL A 238 10.93 0.31 10.18
C VAL A 238 12.27 -0.38 10.45
N PRO A 239 13.43 0.01 9.88
CA PRO A 239 14.70 -0.59 10.26
C PRO A 239 15.06 -0.37 11.75
N ALA A 240 14.57 0.69 12.41
CA ALA A 240 14.73 0.91 13.84
C ALA A 240 14.07 -0.17 14.72
N LEU A 241 13.15 -0.97 14.15
CA LEU A 241 12.52 -2.12 14.82
C LEU A 241 13.45 -3.33 14.96
N ARG A 242 14.69 -3.29 14.48
CA ARG A 242 15.72 -4.30 14.80
C ARG A 242 16.09 -4.22 16.28
N LEU A 243 15.13 -4.60 17.12
CA LEU A 243 15.28 -4.62 18.56
C LEU A 243 15.07 -6.05 19.08
N GLU A 244 15.97 -6.51 19.94
CA GLU A 244 15.65 -7.64 20.79
C GLU A 244 14.64 -7.19 21.87
N GLN A 245 13.47 -7.82 21.91
CA GLN A 245 12.45 -7.53 22.93
C GLN A 245 12.91 -7.95 24.32
N ASP A 246 13.67 -9.03 24.40
CA ASP A 246 14.11 -9.60 25.67
C ASP A 246 15.60 -10.04 25.56
N PRO A 247 16.50 -9.46 26.39
CA PRO A 247 17.89 -9.86 26.42
C PRO A 247 18.12 -11.33 26.84
N VAL A 248 17.15 -11.92 27.55
CA VAL A 248 17.22 -13.31 28.05
C VAL A 248 16.65 -14.30 27.05
N HIS A 249 15.56 -13.90 26.35
CA HIS A 249 14.87 -14.73 25.37
C HIS A 249 15.08 -14.19 23.94
N ARG A 250 16.28 -14.28 23.42
CA ARG A 250 16.77 -13.79 22.11
C ARG A 250 15.92 -14.14 20.85
N HIS A 251 14.61 -14.43 20.99
CA HIS A 251 13.82 -15.09 19.97
C HIS A 251 12.79 -14.20 19.27
N LYS A 252 12.67 -12.92 19.62
CA LYS A 252 11.71 -12.02 19.01
C LYS A 252 12.34 -10.71 18.58
N ASP A 253 12.91 -10.71 17.39
CA ASP A 253 13.18 -9.50 16.66
C ASP A 253 11.82 -8.83 16.31
N VAL A 254 11.61 -7.60 16.78
CA VAL A 254 10.37 -6.84 16.53
C VAL A 254 10.16 -6.64 15.04
N LEU A 255 11.23 -6.48 14.27
CA LEU A 255 11.16 -6.32 12.82
C LEU A 255 10.64 -7.60 12.12
N GLU A 256 11.17 -8.78 12.50
CA GLU A 256 10.69 -10.06 11.94
C GLU A 256 9.25 -10.36 12.36
N HIS A 257 8.85 -9.95 13.57
CA HIS A 257 7.47 -9.98 14.00
C HIS A 257 6.59 -9.09 13.11
N THR A 258 7.00 -7.83 12.88
CA THR A 258 6.28 -6.88 12.04
C THR A 258 6.08 -7.43 10.62
N TYR A 259 7.10 -8.02 10.00
CA TYR A 259 6.96 -8.66 8.70
C TYR A 259 5.90 -9.78 8.70
N ALA A 260 5.88 -10.60 9.75
CA ALA A 260 4.91 -11.69 9.87
C ALA A 260 3.48 -11.16 10.07
N VAL A 261 3.30 -10.04 10.76
CA VAL A 261 2.00 -9.39 10.94
C VAL A 261 1.51 -8.85 9.59
N VAL A 262 2.35 -8.12 8.84
CA VAL A 262 1.98 -7.59 7.50
C VAL A 262 1.61 -8.73 6.54
N GLU A 263 2.36 -9.83 6.53
CA GLU A 263 2.12 -10.98 5.65
C GLU A 263 0.77 -11.66 5.94
N LYS A 264 0.34 -11.71 7.20
CA LYS A 264 -0.93 -12.30 7.62
C LYS A 264 -2.15 -11.42 7.31
N CYS A 265 -1.97 -10.10 7.20
CA CYS A 265 -3.05 -9.19 6.86
C CYS A 265 -3.46 -9.37 5.39
N GLN A 266 -4.77 -9.23 5.10
CA GLN A 266 -5.23 -9.19 3.72
C GLN A 266 -4.50 -8.09 2.92
N PRO A 267 -4.40 -8.22 1.58
CA PRO A 267 -3.63 -7.29 0.74
C PRO A 267 -4.38 -5.97 0.50
N ASP A 268 -4.63 -5.24 1.58
CA ASP A 268 -5.17 -3.89 1.58
C ASP A 268 -4.06 -2.91 1.98
N PRO A 269 -3.87 -1.78 1.25
CA PRO A 269 -2.76 -0.86 1.51
C PRO A 269 -2.86 -0.16 2.88
N VAL A 270 -4.07 0.19 3.35
CA VAL A 270 -4.27 0.83 4.66
C VAL A 270 -3.99 -0.14 5.79
N LEU A 271 -4.57 -1.34 5.72
CA LEU A 271 -4.38 -2.38 6.73
C LEU A 271 -2.92 -2.81 6.83
N ARG A 272 -2.25 -3.07 5.69
CA ARG A 272 -0.86 -3.50 5.69
C ARG A 272 0.12 -2.38 6.05
N MET A 273 -0.22 -1.13 5.76
CA MET A 273 0.53 0.02 6.26
C MET A 273 0.38 0.13 7.79
N ALA A 274 -0.82 -0.01 8.33
CA ALA A 274 -1.04 -0.04 9.78
C ALA A 274 -0.27 -1.21 10.43
N ALA A 275 -0.29 -2.39 9.83
CA ALA A 275 0.48 -3.55 10.27
C ALA A 275 2.01 -3.32 10.22
N LEU A 276 2.51 -2.58 9.23
CA LEU A 276 3.93 -2.22 9.14
C LEU A 276 4.33 -1.21 10.23
N LEU A 277 3.42 -0.34 10.62
CA LEU A 277 3.68 0.76 11.54
C LEU A 277 3.18 0.54 12.98
N HIS A 278 2.50 -0.59 13.28
CA HIS A 278 1.85 -0.78 14.59
C HIS A 278 2.82 -0.69 15.78
N ASP A 279 4.02 -1.16 15.59
CA ASP A 279 5.05 -1.27 16.63
C ASP A 279 6.15 -0.19 16.56
N ILE A 280 6.07 0.79 15.65
CA ILE A 280 7.15 1.79 15.45
C ILE A 280 7.41 2.68 16.67
N GLY A 281 6.50 2.72 17.62
CA GLY A 281 6.69 3.41 18.90
C GLY A 281 7.62 2.67 19.87
N LYS A 282 7.86 1.36 19.70
CA LYS A 282 8.65 0.53 20.62
C LYS A 282 10.09 1.02 20.85
N PRO A 283 10.86 1.42 19.82
CA PRO A 283 12.19 1.95 20.03
C PRO A 283 12.23 3.17 20.96
N ALA A 284 11.27 4.07 20.81
CA ALA A 284 11.19 5.31 21.58
C ALA A 284 10.64 5.15 23.01
N THR A 285 9.96 4.03 23.28
CA THR A 285 9.32 3.75 24.58
C THR A 285 9.96 2.58 25.31
N LYS A 286 11.11 2.09 24.83
CA LYS A 286 11.83 0.97 25.42
C LYS A 286 12.35 1.33 26.81
N GLU A 287 11.89 0.61 27.82
CA GLU A 287 12.36 0.70 29.19
C GLU A 287 12.89 -0.66 29.67
N ILE A 288 14.06 -0.64 30.31
CA ILE A 288 14.66 -1.85 30.89
C ILE A 288 14.39 -1.82 32.38
N THR A 289 13.58 -2.76 32.86
CA THR A 289 13.22 -2.90 34.27
C THR A 289 13.83 -4.21 34.85
N PRO A 290 13.83 -4.38 36.16
CA PRO A 290 14.23 -5.65 36.75
C PRO A 290 13.42 -6.86 36.30
N ASP A 291 12.15 -6.62 35.86
CA ASP A 291 11.22 -7.65 35.41
C ASP A 291 11.30 -7.91 33.89
N GLY A 292 12.20 -7.21 33.17
CA GLY A 292 12.40 -7.35 31.73
C GLY A 292 12.27 -6.05 30.95
N VAL A 293 12.11 -6.16 29.62
CA VAL A 293 11.92 -5.02 28.72
C VAL A 293 10.44 -4.72 28.58
N GLN A 294 10.08 -3.44 28.76
CA GLN A 294 8.72 -2.93 28.63
C GLN A 294 8.66 -1.81 27.58
N PHE A 295 7.47 -1.61 26.99
CA PHE A 295 7.22 -0.61 25.95
C PHE A 295 5.90 0.12 26.26
N HIS A 296 5.89 0.95 27.31
CA HIS A 296 4.69 1.63 27.76
C HIS A 296 4.21 2.66 26.75
N HIS A 297 2.92 2.62 26.40
CA HIS A 297 2.24 3.56 25.51
C HIS A 297 2.86 3.66 24.11
N HIS A 298 3.48 2.56 23.63
CA HIS A 298 4.06 2.55 22.28
C HIS A 298 3.00 2.71 21.19
N GLU A 299 1.76 2.33 21.43
CA GLU A 299 0.61 2.51 20.54
C GLU A 299 0.30 3.99 20.32
N VAL A 300 0.32 4.81 21.37
CA VAL A 300 0.05 6.26 21.30
C VAL A 300 1.23 6.99 20.63
N VAL A 301 2.45 6.66 21.04
CA VAL A 301 3.67 7.22 20.43
C VAL A 301 3.79 6.81 18.98
N GLY A 302 3.53 5.53 18.67
CA GLY A 302 3.55 4.98 17.32
C GLY A 302 2.52 5.64 16.41
N ALA A 303 1.30 5.86 16.88
CA ALA A 303 0.26 6.55 16.11
C ALA A 303 0.68 7.97 15.70
N ARG A 304 1.31 8.72 16.62
CA ARG A 304 1.86 10.05 16.30
C ARG A 304 2.98 9.95 15.26
N MET A 305 3.93 9.04 15.45
CA MET A 305 5.04 8.82 14.51
C MET A 305 4.52 8.40 13.12
N ALA A 306 3.53 7.51 13.07
CA ALA A 306 2.89 7.09 11.82
C ALA A 306 2.25 8.28 11.09
N ARG A 307 1.52 9.13 11.80
CA ARG A 307 0.93 10.37 11.25
C ARG A 307 1.97 11.28 10.65
N GLU A 308 3.04 11.57 11.38
CA GLU A 308 4.13 12.43 10.92
C GLU A 308 4.82 11.85 9.67
N ARG A 309 5.10 10.53 9.67
CA ARG A 309 5.74 9.85 8.54
C ARG A 309 4.86 9.85 7.30
N LEU A 310 3.58 9.50 7.42
CA LEU A 310 2.66 9.46 6.30
C LEU A 310 2.38 10.86 5.72
N GLN A 311 2.37 11.91 6.55
CA GLN A 311 2.34 13.29 6.07
C GLN A 311 3.59 13.64 5.25
N ALA A 312 4.78 13.27 5.72
CA ALA A 312 6.03 13.47 4.98
C ALA A 312 6.03 12.73 3.64
N LEU A 313 5.42 11.55 3.57
CA LEU A 313 5.25 10.75 2.36
C LEU A 313 4.04 11.18 1.51
N ARG A 314 3.35 12.26 1.86
CA ARG A 314 2.23 12.84 1.10
C ARG A 314 1.02 11.92 0.93
N TYR A 315 0.77 11.05 1.90
CA TYR A 315 -0.46 10.26 1.88
C TYR A 315 -1.71 11.14 2.02
N PRO A 316 -2.86 10.72 1.46
CA PRO A 316 -4.14 11.41 1.66
C PRO A 316 -4.52 11.47 3.14
N ALA A 317 -5.17 12.57 3.56
CA ALA A 317 -5.55 12.79 4.95
C ALA A 317 -6.42 11.64 5.53
N ALA A 318 -7.31 11.06 4.73
CA ALA A 318 -8.11 9.92 5.14
C ALA A 318 -7.23 8.70 5.49
N VAL A 319 -6.26 8.35 4.64
CA VAL A 319 -5.33 7.24 4.88
C VAL A 319 -4.49 7.48 6.14
N ILE A 320 -4.00 8.72 6.33
CA ILE A 320 -3.23 9.09 7.52
C ILE A 320 -4.06 8.87 8.79
N GLU A 321 -5.33 9.29 8.77
CA GLU A 321 -6.23 9.13 9.91
C GLU A 321 -6.51 7.65 10.20
N GLU A 322 -6.85 6.87 9.18
CA GLU A 322 -7.19 5.46 9.29
C GLU A 322 -6.00 4.63 9.81
N VAL A 323 -4.81 4.80 9.22
CA VAL A 323 -3.60 4.09 9.65
C VAL A 323 -3.22 4.48 11.08
N SER A 324 -3.20 5.79 11.40
CA SER A 324 -2.85 6.26 12.75
C SER A 324 -3.83 5.72 13.79
N LYS A 325 -5.11 5.65 13.45
CA LYS A 325 -6.16 5.12 14.32
C LYS A 325 -5.99 3.63 14.59
N LEU A 326 -5.69 2.84 13.56
CA LEU A 326 -5.41 1.41 13.70
C LEU A 326 -4.19 1.16 14.59
N VAL A 327 -3.11 1.95 14.39
CA VAL A 327 -1.91 1.89 15.24
C VAL A 327 -2.23 2.24 16.70
N GLU A 328 -3.06 3.27 16.95
CA GLU A 328 -3.48 3.66 18.31
C GLU A 328 -4.27 2.56 19.01
N LEU A 329 -5.12 1.86 18.28
CA LEU A 329 -6.09 0.91 18.86
C LEU A 329 -5.59 -0.53 18.94
N HIS A 330 -4.46 -0.91 18.30
CA HIS A 330 -4.07 -2.30 18.11
C HIS A 330 -3.90 -3.10 19.41
N LEU A 331 -3.54 -2.46 20.52
CA LEU A 331 -3.38 -3.12 21.82
C LEU A 331 -4.66 -3.28 22.62
N ARG A 332 -5.78 -2.65 22.25
CA ARG A 332 -6.99 -2.63 23.07
C ARG A 332 -7.52 -4.02 23.40
N PHE A 333 -7.43 -4.94 22.46
CA PHE A 333 -7.92 -6.31 22.65
C PHE A 333 -7.16 -7.10 23.75
N HIS A 334 -5.97 -6.71 24.15
CA HIS A 334 -5.16 -7.47 25.12
C HIS A 334 -5.82 -7.61 26.50
N SER A 335 -6.78 -6.75 26.85
CA SER A 335 -7.57 -6.80 28.08
C SER A 335 -8.98 -7.37 27.91
N TYR A 336 -9.27 -8.05 26.77
CA TYR A 336 -10.63 -8.48 26.41
C TYR A 336 -11.29 -9.40 27.44
N GLU A 337 -10.56 -10.29 28.09
CA GLU A 337 -11.13 -11.23 29.10
C GLU A 337 -11.86 -10.52 30.24
N GLU A 338 -11.54 -9.26 30.49
CA GLU A 338 -12.14 -8.42 31.54
C GLU A 338 -13.26 -7.49 31.02
N TRP A 339 -13.61 -7.56 29.73
CA TRP A 339 -14.51 -6.60 29.12
C TRP A 339 -15.97 -6.83 29.48
N SER A 340 -16.65 -5.77 29.97
CA SER A 340 -18.10 -5.66 30.02
C SER A 340 -18.66 -5.37 28.61
N ASP A 341 -19.98 -5.48 28.44
CA ASP A 341 -20.66 -5.06 27.19
C ASP A 341 -20.43 -3.60 26.89
N GLY A 342 -20.31 -2.74 27.89
CA GLY A 342 -19.92 -1.36 27.73
C GLY A 342 -18.54 -1.19 27.13
N ALA A 343 -17.58 -2.04 27.50
CA ALA A 343 -16.24 -2.02 26.89
C ALA A 343 -16.28 -2.47 25.43
N VAL A 344 -17.10 -3.48 25.08
CA VAL A 344 -17.30 -3.91 23.68
C VAL A 344 -17.93 -2.78 22.85
N ARG A 345 -18.96 -2.10 23.36
CA ARG A 345 -19.57 -0.95 22.67
C ARG A 345 -18.56 0.16 22.42
N ARG A 346 -17.72 0.48 23.42
CA ARG A 346 -16.64 1.47 23.25
C ARG A 346 -15.63 1.07 22.19
N TYR A 347 -15.24 -0.21 22.17
CA TYR A 347 -14.33 -0.75 21.14
C TYR A 347 -14.90 -0.57 19.73
N VAL A 348 -16.18 -0.96 19.52
CA VAL A 348 -16.86 -0.81 18.21
C VAL A 348 -16.98 0.66 17.81
N ARG A 349 -17.41 1.53 18.75
CA ARG A 349 -17.51 2.98 18.50
C ARG A 349 -16.17 3.59 18.11
N ASP A 350 -15.13 3.26 18.87
CA ASP A 350 -13.81 3.85 18.68
C ASP A 350 -13.16 3.36 17.39
N ALA A 351 -13.39 2.12 16.98
CA ALA A 351 -12.95 1.59 15.70
C ALA A 351 -13.76 2.16 14.52
N GLY A 352 -15.08 2.32 14.70
CA GLY A 352 -15.98 2.79 13.65
C GLY A 352 -15.92 1.91 12.40
N HIS A 353 -15.78 2.51 11.22
CA HIS A 353 -15.69 1.79 9.95
C HIS A 353 -14.40 0.94 9.80
N LEU A 354 -13.41 1.12 10.67
CA LEU A 354 -12.16 0.35 10.69
C LEU A 354 -12.23 -0.93 11.52
N LEU A 355 -13.39 -1.29 12.06
CA LEU A 355 -13.55 -2.41 12.99
C LEU A 355 -13.01 -3.73 12.41
N ASP A 356 -13.35 -4.04 11.16
CA ASP A 356 -12.87 -5.25 10.50
C ASP A 356 -11.34 -5.24 10.32
N PHE A 357 -10.76 -4.11 9.97
CA PHE A 357 -9.31 -3.95 9.85
C PHE A 357 -8.62 -4.08 11.21
N LEU A 358 -9.20 -3.50 12.27
CA LEU A 358 -8.67 -3.61 13.62
C LEU A 358 -8.69 -5.06 14.10
N ASN A 359 -9.77 -5.80 13.86
CA ASN A 359 -9.87 -7.21 14.20
C ASN A 359 -8.84 -8.06 13.43
N GLN A 360 -8.67 -7.81 12.13
CA GLN A 360 -7.65 -8.48 11.32
C GLN A 360 -6.22 -8.17 11.80
N LEU A 361 -5.92 -6.89 12.09
CA LEU A 361 -4.61 -6.49 12.61
C LEU A 361 -4.31 -7.19 13.94
N THR A 362 -5.28 -7.19 14.86
CA THR A 362 -5.15 -7.86 16.16
C THR A 362 -4.93 -9.37 16.02
N ARG A 363 -5.65 -10.04 15.11
CA ARG A 363 -5.43 -11.47 14.80
C ARG A 363 -4.04 -11.71 14.22
N ALA A 364 -3.58 -10.85 13.32
CA ALA A 364 -2.28 -10.96 12.68
C ALA A 364 -1.12 -10.76 13.68
N ASP A 365 -1.28 -9.84 14.63
CA ASP A 365 -0.30 -9.50 15.67
C ASP A 365 0.01 -10.69 16.61
N CYS A 366 -0.92 -11.63 16.76
CA CYS A 366 -0.65 -12.85 17.49
C CYS A 366 0.33 -13.76 16.74
N THR A 367 1.64 -13.62 17.03
CA THR A 367 2.73 -14.39 16.41
C THR A 367 3.39 -15.39 17.37
N THR A 368 2.69 -15.78 18.44
CA THR A 368 3.24 -16.72 19.43
C THR A 368 3.49 -18.11 18.83
N ARG A 369 4.64 -18.72 19.17
CA ARG A 369 4.96 -20.12 18.82
C ARG A 369 4.27 -21.14 19.72
N ASN A 370 3.69 -20.72 20.83
CA ASN A 370 2.93 -21.58 21.74
C ASN A 370 1.52 -21.83 21.15
N ALA A 371 1.30 -23.03 20.64
CA ALA A 371 0.03 -23.42 20.00
C ALA A 371 -1.18 -23.27 20.94
N ALA A 372 -1.04 -23.57 22.23
CA ALA A 372 -2.13 -23.41 23.20
C ALA A 372 -2.49 -21.94 23.41
N LYS A 373 -1.47 -21.07 23.53
CA LYS A 373 -1.68 -19.62 23.65
C LYS A 373 -2.29 -19.04 22.38
N ALA A 374 -1.81 -19.46 21.20
CA ALA A 374 -2.38 -19.03 19.92
C ALA A 374 -3.86 -19.44 19.78
N LYS A 375 -4.19 -20.69 20.14
CA LYS A 375 -5.57 -21.19 20.12
C LYS A 375 -6.47 -20.40 21.07
N ARG A 376 -6.01 -20.15 22.32
CA ARG A 376 -6.78 -19.36 23.27
C ARG A 376 -7.05 -17.95 22.76
N PHE A 377 -6.05 -17.29 22.21
CA PHE A 377 -6.17 -15.95 21.65
C PHE A 377 -7.18 -15.91 20.48
N ALA A 378 -7.12 -16.89 19.56
CA ALA A 378 -8.08 -17.00 18.47
C ALA A 378 -9.51 -17.21 18.99
N GLN A 379 -9.71 -18.05 20.02
CA GLN A 379 -11.02 -18.25 20.64
C GLN A 379 -11.56 -16.95 21.26
N LEU A 380 -10.73 -16.19 21.96
CA LEU A 380 -11.14 -14.90 22.54
C LEU A 380 -11.56 -13.89 21.46
N GLN A 381 -10.90 -13.91 20.31
CA GLN A 381 -11.30 -13.05 19.20
C GLN A 381 -12.62 -13.49 18.56
N ASP A 382 -12.81 -14.80 18.37
CA ASP A 382 -14.08 -15.33 17.88
C ASP A 382 -15.21 -14.97 18.85
N GLU A 383 -15.01 -15.14 20.17
CA GLU A 383 -15.94 -14.72 21.22
C GLU A 383 -16.27 -13.22 21.17
N LEU A 384 -15.28 -12.35 20.93
CA LEU A 384 -15.50 -10.91 20.77
C LEU A 384 -16.35 -10.61 19.53
N GLU A 385 -16.04 -11.22 18.39
CA GLU A 385 -16.78 -10.99 17.14
C GLU A 385 -18.25 -11.47 17.26
N GLU A 386 -18.48 -12.63 17.86
CA GLU A 386 -19.83 -13.13 18.16
C GLU A 386 -20.59 -12.19 19.10
N ARG A 387 -19.91 -11.67 20.12
CA ARG A 387 -20.50 -10.72 21.07
C ARG A 387 -20.83 -9.38 20.42
N ILE A 388 -19.96 -8.87 19.53
CA ILE A 388 -20.22 -7.68 18.73
C ILE A 388 -21.44 -7.88 17.85
N ALA A 389 -21.54 -9.02 17.14
CA ALA A 389 -22.69 -9.35 16.30
C ALA A 389 -23.99 -9.42 17.10
N SER A 390 -23.97 -10.07 18.28
CA SER A 390 -25.14 -10.16 19.17
C SER A 390 -25.60 -8.79 19.67
N LEU A 391 -24.65 -7.94 20.08
CA LEU A 391 -25.00 -6.58 20.54
C LEU A 391 -25.49 -5.71 19.36
N ALA A 392 -24.92 -5.87 18.16
CA ALA A 392 -25.38 -5.15 16.96
C ALA A 392 -26.83 -5.50 16.61
N GLU A 393 -27.19 -6.78 16.69
CA GLU A 393 -28.57 -7.26 16.44
C GLU A 393 -29.54 -6.71 17.48
N GLN A 394 -29.16 -6.70 18.77
CA GLN A 394 -30.03 -6.26 19.86
C GLN A 394 -30.17 -4.74 19.95
N GLU A 395 -29.13 -3.99 19.63
CA GLU A 395 -29.00 -2.58 20.00
C GLU A 395 -28.78 -1.63 18.83
N ASN A 396 -28.69 -2.12 17.62
CA ASN A 396 -28.32 -1.32 16.44
C ASN A 396 -27.03 -0.48 16.68
N LEU A 397 -25.91 -1.13 16.96
CA LEU A 397 -24.64 -0.49 17.33
C LEU A 397 -24.12 0.52 16.29
N ASP A 398 -24.48 0.36 15.02
CA ASP A 398 -24.11 1.29 13.94
C ASP A 398 -24.75 2.68 14.10
N ALA A 399 -25.82 2.78 14.89
CA ALA A 399 -26.54 4.02 15.17
C ALA A 399 -26.45 4.43 16.67
N LEU A 400 -25.30 4.18 17.31
CA LEU A 400 -25.08 4.60 18.70
C LEU A 400 -25.24 6.12 18.84
N ARG A 401 -26.33 6.52 19.51
CA ARG A 401 -26.66 7.91 19.81
C ARG A 401 -27.06 8.03 21.27
N PRO A 402 -26.87 9.21 21.89
CA PRO A 402 -27.52 9.50 23.20
C PRO A 402 -29.02 9.29 23.09
N ALA A 403 -29.67 8.88 24.19
CA ALA A 403 -31.11 8.68 24.24
C ALA A 403 -31.91 9.98 23.97
N LEU A 404 -31.30 11.13 24.25
CA LEU A 404 -31.87 12.46 23.99
C LEU A 404 -30.94 13.21 23.04
N ASP A 405 -31.49 14.00 22.11
CA ASP A 405 -30.72 14.90 21.25
C ASP A 405 -30.40 16.25 21.95
N GLY A 406 -29.56 17.08 21.30
CA GLY A 406 -29.17 18.36 21.89
C GLY A 406 -30.33 19.33 22.10
N ASN A 407 -31.35 19.30 21.24
CA ASN A 407 -32.55 20.14 21.39
C ASN A 407 -33.35 19.75 22.61
N ARG A 408 -33.53 18.43 22.80
CA ARG A 408 -34.26 17.91 23.97
C ARG A 408 -33.51 18.19 25.28
N VAL A 409 -32.18 18.10 25.27
CA VAL A 409 -31.30 18.45 26.41
C VAL A 409 -31.45 19.94 26.76
N MET A 410 -31.43 20.85 25.78
CA MET A 410 -31.63 22.28 25.98
C MET A 410 -33.00 22.60 26.55
N GLU A 411 -34.05 21.97 26.01
CA GLU A 411 -35.43 22.14 26.49
C GLU A 411 -35.60 21.64 27.94
N LEU A 412 -35.06 20.47 28.26
CA LEU A 412 -35.23 19.81 29.57
C LEU A 412 -34.50 20.55 30.70
N LEU A 413 -33.35 21.14 30.40
CA LEU A 413 -32.48 21.80 31.39
C LEU A 413 -32.59 23.34 31.33
N ASP A 414 -33.43 23.88 30.45
CA ASP A 414 -33.57 25.33 30.20
C ASP A 414 -32.22 26.02 29.91
N LEU A 415 -31.40 25.40 28.99
CA LEU A 415 -30.07 25.84 28.67
C LEU A 415 -29.98 26.41 27.23
N PRO A 416 -29.22 27.48 27.01
CA PRO A 416 -28.86 27.91 25.66
C PRO A 416 -27.84 26.95 25.04
N PRO A 417 -27.69 26.96 23.71
CA PRO A 417 -26.61 26.22 23.04
C PRO A 417 -25.24 26.58 23.64
N GLY A 418 -24.47 25.56 24.05
CA GLY A 418 -23.18 25.81 24.69
C GLY A 418 -22.45 24.55 25.18
N PRO A 419 -21.30 24.71 25.84
CA PRO A 419 -20.46 23.60 26.30
C PRO A 419 -21.20 22.62 27.24
N VAL A 420 -22.11 23.13 28.09
CA VAL A 420 -22.89 22.31 29.06
C VAL A 420 -23.78 21.32 28.34
N VAL A 421 -24.37 21.70 27.19
CA VAL A 421 -25.14 20.77 26.35
C VAL A 421 -24.27 19.63 25.82
N GLY A 422 -23.04 19.95 25.43
CA GLY A 422 -22.04 18.96 25.01
C GLY A 422 -21.66 17.99 26.13
N GLU A 423 -21.49 18.49 27.35
CA GLU A 423 -21.20 17.68 28.54
C GLU A 423 -22.40 16.77 28.92
N ALA A 424 -23.62 17.27 28.80
CA ALA A 424 -24.84 16.52 29.02
C ALA A 424 -24.98 15.37 27.98
N LEU A 425 -24.74 15.67 26.72
CA LEU A 425 -24.75 14.63 25.66
C LEU A 425 -23.63 13.59 25.86
N SER A 426 -22.47 14.01 26.33
CA SER A 426 -21.38 13.10 26.69
C SER A 426 -21.77 12.20 27.85
N TYR A 427 -22.41 12.72 28.89
CA TYR A 427 -22.93 11.94 30.00
C TYR A 427 -23.97 10.90 29.54
N LEU A 428 -24.93 11.31 28.73
CA LEU A 428 -25.95 10.40 28.17
C LEU A 428 -25.31 9.32 27.28
N MET A 429 -24.25 9.66 26.54
CA MET A 429 -23.52 8.70 25.76
C MET A 429 -22.76 7.69 26.63
N GLU A 430 -22.14 8.12 27.73
CA GLU A 430 -21.51 7.21 28.69
C GLU A 430 -22.52 6.24 29.30
N LEU A 431 -23.70 6.72 29.70
CA LEU A 431 -24.77 5.87 30.17
C LEU A 431 -25.21 4.84 29.12
N ARG A 432 -25.32 5.28 27.85
CA ARG A 432 -25.65 4.40 26.72
C ARG A 432 -24.59 3.32 26.51
N MET A 433 -23.31 3.67 26.68
CA MET A 433 -22.21 2.71 26.58
C MET A 433 -22.24 1.68 27.72
N GLU A 434 -22.52 2.12 28.94
CA GLU A 434 -22.51 1.23 30.11
C GLU A 434 -23.72 0.31 30.19
N ARG A 435 -24.92 0.87 29.95
CA ARG A 435 -26.20 0.17 30.24
C ARG A 435 -26.91 -0.38 29.01
N GLY A 436 -26.48 0.03 27.78
CA GLY A 436 -27.22 -0.26 26.57
C GLY A 436 -28.31 0.76 26.26
N PRO A 437 -29.34 0.41 25.47
CA PRO A 437 -30.47 1.28 25.18
C PRO A 437 -31.18 1.71 26.46
N ILE A 438 -31.37 3.01 26.64
CA ILE A 438 -32.07 3.62 27.76
C ILE A 438 -33.34 4.29 27.19
N PRO A 439 -34.53 4.02 27.75
CA PRO A 439 -35.76 4.74 27.41
C PRO A 439 -35.63 6.26 27.62
N GLU A 440 -36.29 7.06 26.79
CA GLU A 440 -36.20 8.53 26.85
C GLU A 440 -36.58 9.09 28.22
N ASP A 441 -37.65 8.54 28.87
CA ASP A 441 -38.11 8.92 30.20
C ASP A 441 -37.06 8.66 31.28
N GLU A 442 -36.41 7.50 31.27
CA GLU A 442 -35.29 7.19 32.17
C GLU A 442 -34.10 8.11 31.93
N ALA A 443 -33.76 8.39 30.65
CA ALA A 443 -32.68 9.30 30.29
C ALA A 443 -32.93 10.74 30.76
N GLU A 444 -34.19 11.21 30.72
CA GLU A 444 -34.60 12.51 31.27
C GLU A 444 -34.40 12.60 32.77
N GLU A 445 -34.81 11.54 33.53
CA GLU A 445 -34.60 11.49 34.97
C GLU A 445 -33.13 11.53 35.35
N LEU A 446 -32.31 10.69 34.68
CA LEU A 446 -30.87 10.65 34.92
C LEU A 446 -30.18 11.96 34.56
N LEU A 447 -30.62 12.64 33.50
CA LEU A 447 -30.06 13.92 33.09
C LEU A 447 -30.41 15.04 34.09
N ARG A 448 -31.65 15.06 34.65
CA ARG A 448 -32.01 16.01 35.70
C ARG A 448 -31.20 15.79 36.98
N ALA A 449 -31.02 14.51 37.37
CA ALA A 449 -30.17 14.19 38.52
C ALA A 449 -28.73 14.67 38.34
N TRP A 450 -28.15 14.39 37.15
CA TRP A 450 -26.82 14.86 36.79
C TRP A 450 -26.67 16.39 36.80
N ALA A 451 -27.71 17.12 36.36
CA ALA A 451 -27.70 18.57 36.37
C ALA A 451 -27.85 19.14 37.82
N ALA A 452 -28.59 18.47 38.70
CA ALA A 452 -28.77 18.89 40.09
C ALA A 452 -27.50 18.72 40.95
N GLU A 453 -26.58 17.85 40.57
CA GLU A 453 -25.31 17.63 41.29
C GLU A 453 -24.22 18.63 40.86
N ARG A 454 -24.51 19.51 39.91
CA ARG A 454 -23.57 20.53 39.40
C ARG A 454 -23.86 21.88 40.04
N PRO A 455 -22.82 22.60 40.45
CA PRO A 455 -22.96 23.92 41.10
C PRO A 455 -23.42 25.03 40.13
#